data_67c6b8f0054266d6f61004f08583ffc2
#
_entry.id   67c6b8f0054266d6f61004f08583ffc2
#
_cell.length_a   1.000
_cell.length_b   1.000
_cell.length_c   1.000
_cell.angle_alpha   90.00
_cell.angle_beta   90.00
_cell.angle_gamma   90.00
#
_symmetry.space_group_name_H-M   'P 1'
#
loop_
_entity.id
_entity.type
_entity.pdbx_description
1 polymer ?
#
loop_
_entity_poly.entity_id
_entity_poly.type
_entity_poly.pdbx_seq_one_letter_code
_entity_poly.pdbx_strand_id
1 'polypeptide(L)'
;MEKLTARQQQVLDVIKDHIDDTGYPPTRAEIAKTLGFKSPNAAEEHIKALARKGYIEIVHGASRGIRLPASETGLPVVGMVAAGSPILAEEQIAEYFDLPKGLFHPRADFMLQVQGLSMKDIGILEDDLIAVHKTDRVRNGDIVVARVGDDVTVKR
;
A
#
# COMPACT_ATOMS: atom_id res chain seq x y z
N MET A 1 -10.23 13.69 1.13
CA MET A 1 -10.35 13.25 2.56
C MET A 1 -10.09 14.40 3.52
N GLU A 2 -10.77 14.41 4.66
CA GLU A 2 -10.56 15.44 5.69
C GLU A 2 -9.19 15.26 6.36
N LYS A 3 -8.44 16.36 6.56
CA LYS A 3 -7.09 16.33 7.11
C LYS A 3 -7.06 15.74 8.54
N LEU A 4 -6.12 14.86 8.82
CA LEU A 4 -5.89 14.30 10.15
C LEU A 4 -5.14 15.28 11.05
N THR A 5 -5.45 15.24 12.35
CA THR A 5 -4.60 15.86 13.36
C THR A 5 -3.34 15.01 13.56
N ALA A 6 -2.27 15.60 14.11
CA ALA A 6 -1.03 14.85 14.39
C ALA A 6 -1.27 13.60 15.24
N ARG A 7 -2.20 13.67 16.21
CA ARG A 7 -2.53 12.54 17.08
C ARG A 7 -3.34 11.46 16.37
N GLN A 8 -4.26 11.86 15.50
CA GLN A 8 -5.01 10.94 14.64
C GLN A 8 -4.08 10.22 13.66
N GLN A 9 -3.11 10.93 13.08
CA GLN A 9 -2.11 10.33 12.23
C GLN A 9 -1.29 9.27 12.98
N GLN A 10 -0.80 9.56 14.19
CA GLN A 10 -0.08 8.58 15.01
C GLN A 10 -0.92 7.32 15.29
N VAL A 11 -2.22 7.45 15.56
CA VAL A 11 -3.12 6.31 15.76
C VAL A 11 -3.26 5.48 14.47
N LEU A 12 -3.41 6.15 13.33
CA LEU A 12 -3.49 5.48 12.04
C LEU A 12 -2.21 4.73 11.70
N ASP A 13 -1.04 5.34 11.95
CA ASP A 13 0.27 4.73 11.72
C ASP A 13 0.44 3.47 12.57
N VAL A 14 0.09 3.52 13.86
CA VAL A 14 0.12 2.34 14.75
C VAL A 14 -0.80 1.23 14.24
N ILE A 15 -1.97 1.57 13.71
CA ILE A 15 -2.90 0.57 13.14
C ILE A 15 -2.26 -0.08 11.89
N LYS A 16 -1.71 0.72 10.99
CA LYS A 16 -1.06 0.24 9.76
C LYS A 16 0.14 -0.64 10.08
N ASP A 17 1.05 -0.17 10.92
CA ASP A 17 2.26 -0.90 11.32
C ASP A 17 1.91 -2.24 11.99
N HIS A 18 0.91 -2.25 12.88
CA HIS A 18 0.48 -3.47 13.55
C HIS A 18 -0.11 -4.49 12.58
N ILE A 19 -0.95 -4.05 11.63
CA ILE A 19 -1.48 -4.92 10.58
C ILE A 19 -0.34 -5.42 9.70
N ASP A 20 0.63 -4.55 9.41
CA ASP A 20 1.79 -4.88 8.61
C ASP A 20 2.68 -5.92 9.29
N ASP A 21 2.87 -5.87 10.58
CA ASP A 21 3.73 -6.78 11.32
C ASP A 21 3.06 -8.11 11.64
N THR A 22 1.75 -8.09 11.95
CA THR A 22 1.04 -9.24 12.53
C THR A 22 0.00 -9.86 11.59
N GLY A 23 -0.45 -9.13 10.56
CA GLY A 23 -1.53 -9.55 9.66
C GLY A 23 -2.95 -9.28 10.18
N TYR A 24 -3.10 -8.69 11.38
CA TYR A 24 -4.40 -8.36 11.97
C TYR A 24 -4.36 -7.01 12.70
N PRO A 25 -5.51 -6.33 12.84
CA PRO A 25 -5.54 -5.01 13.46
C PRO A 25 -5.30 -5.05 14.97
N PRO A 26 -4.75 -3.97 15.57
CA PRO A 26 -4.58 -3.88 17.01
C PRO A 26 -5.91 -3.69 17.73
N THR A 27 -5.96 -4.08 19.00
CA THR A 27 -7.03 -3.73 19.93
C THR A 27 -6.89 -2.29 20.41
N ARG A 28 -7.97 -1.71 20.96
CA ARG A 28 -7.92 -0.39 21.61
C ARG A 28 -6.88 -0.32 22.73
N ALA A 29 -6.75 -1.40 23.50
CA ALA A 29 -5.76 -1.49 24.60
C ALA A 29 -4.33 -1.49 24.07
N GLU A 30 -4.05 -2.20 22.98
CA GLU A 30 -2.74 -2.20 22.32
C GLU A 30 -2.38 -0.83 21.78
N ILE A 31 -3.32 -0.14 21.11
CA ILE A 31 -3.13 1.25 20.64
C ILE A 31 -2.84 2.18 21.82
N ALA A 32 -3.66 2.08 22.89
CA ALA A 32 -3.49 2.91 24.08
C ALA A 32 -2.12 2.70 24.72
N LYS A 33 -1.67 1.45 24.82
CA LYS A 33 -0.36 1.09 25.37
C LYS A 33 0.78 1.65 24.51
N THR A 34 0.71 1.48 23.19
CA THR A 34 1.75 1.93 22.26
C THR A 34 1.91 3.44 22.26
N LEU A 35 0.80 4.19 22.34
CA LEU A 35 0.81 5.66 22.30
C LEU A 35 0.78 6.34 23.67
N GLY A 36 0.81 5.56 24.77
CA GLY A 36 0.82 6.09 26.11
C GLY A 36 -0.49 6.80 26.51
N PHE A 37 -1.63 6.36 26.00
CA PHE A 37 -2.94 6.88 26.42
C PHE A 37 -3.29 6.39 27.84
N LYS A 38 -3.97 7.23 28.60
CA LYS A 38 -4.39 6.91 29.97
C LYS A 38 -5.41 5.77 30.07
N SER A 39 -6.17 5.53 28.99
CA SER A 39 -7.17 4.48 28.92
C SER A 39 -7.45 4.03 27.50
N PRO A 40 -8.01 2.81 27.28
CA PRO A 40 -8.48 2.36 25.98
C PRO A 40 -9.57 3.26 25.38
N ASN A 41 -10.37 3.94 26.21
CA ASN A 41 -11.41 4.87 25.76
C ASN A 41 -10.81 6.09 25.04
N ALA A 42 -9.63 6.56 25.46
CA ALA A 42 -8.95 7.65 24.77
C ALA A 42 -8.53 7.24 23.35
N ALA A 43 -8.10 6.00 23.15
CA ALA A 43 -7.83 5.45 21.83
C ALA A 43 -9.10 5.32 20.99
N GLU A 44 -10.23 4.92 21.61
CA GLU A 44 -11.52 4.78 20.93
C GLU A 44 -12.02 6.07 20.30
N GLU A 45 -11.85 7.20 20.96
CA GLU A 45 -12.26 8.51 20.40
C GLU A 45 -11.48 8.84 19.10
N HIS A 46 -10.19 8.54 19.06
CA HIS A 46 -9.40 8.71 17.84
C HIS A 46 -9.79 7.72 16.75
N ILE A 47 -10.07 6.46 17.11
CA ILE A 47 -10.57 5.42 16.18
C ILE A 47 -11.90 5.85 15.55
N LYS A 48 -12.85 6.33 16.36
CA LYS A 48 -14.12 6.87 15.85
C LYS A 48 -13.93 8.07 14.93
N ALA A 49 -12.99 8.96 15.25
CA ALA A 49 -12.68 10.10 14.40
C ALA A 49 -12.07 9.67 13.06
N LEU A 50 -11.17 8.68 13.05
CA LEU A 50 -10.59 8.11 11.84
C LEU A 50 -11.67 7.44 10.96
N ALA A 51 -12.60 6.69 11.58
CA ALA A 51 -13.70 6.07 10.86
C ALA A 51 -14.64 7.10 10.24
N ARG A 52 -15.01 8.15 10.99
CA ARG A 52 -15.85 9.24 10.47
C ARG A 52 -15.20 9.99 9.30
N LYS A 53 -13.88 10.10 9.30
CA LYS A 53 -13.09 10.72 8.22
C LYS A 53 -12.79 9.76 7.06
N GLY A 54 -13.20 8.47 7.13
CA GLY A 54 -13.06 7.49 6.07
C GLY A 54 -11.68 6.82 5.98
N TYR A 55 -10.81 6.99 6.99
CA TYR A 55 -9.47 6.36 6.99
C TYR A 55 -9.48 4.91 7.48
N ILE A 56 -10.50 4.51 8.21
CA ILE A 56 -10.70 3.14 8.67
C ILE A 56 -12.20 2.81 8.69
N GLU A 57 -12.52 1.53 8.74
CA GLU A 57 -13.86 1.01 9.01
C GLU A 57 -13.92 0.33 10.37
N ILE A 58 -15.04 0.46 11.09
CA ILE A 58 -15.26 -0.21 12.37
C ILE A 58 -16.25 -1.35 12.19
N VAL A 59 -15.81 -2.57 12.48
CA VAL A 59 -16.68 -3.76 12.56
C VAL A 59 -17.15 -3.91 14.00
N HIS A 60 -18.43 -3.66 14.23
CA HIS A 60 -19.02 -3.74 15.57
C HIS A 60 -19.03 -5.21 16.07
N GLY A 61 -18.84 -5.38 17.37
CA GLY A 61 -18.86 -6.69 18.01
C GLY A 61 -17.57 -7.52 17.93
N ALA A 62 -16.55 -7.02 17.26
CA ALA A 62 -15.23 -7.69 17.19
C ALA A 62 -14.21 -6.95 18.06
N SER A 63 -13.42 -7.67 18.84
CA SER A 63 -12.35 -7.10 19.67
C SER A 63 -11.22 -6.46 18.83
N ARG A 64 -11.02 -6.94 17.61
CA ARG A 64 -10.11 -6.42 16.58
C ARG A 64 -10.89 -5.91 15.36
N GLY A 65 -11.95 -5.16 15.62
CA GLY A 65 -12.91 -4.70 14.61
C GLY A 65 -12.47 -3.46 13.83
N ILE A 66 -11.18 -3.28 13.59
CA ILE A 66 -10.67 -2.19 12.74
C ILE A 66 -10.31 -2.77 11.40
N ARG A 67 -10.78 -2.15 10.31
CA ARG A 67 -10.38 -2.46 8.94
C ARG A 67 -9.83 -1.20 8.28
N LEU A 68 -8.79 -1.37 7.49
CA LEU A 68 -8.42 -0.35 6.51
C LEU A 68 -9.35 -0.48 5.30
N PRO A 69 -9.78 0.63 4.69
CA PRO A 69 -10.51 0.58 3.43
C PRO A 69 -9.76 -0.26 2.39
N ALA A 70 -10.47 -1.02 1.60
CA ALA A 70 -9.88 -1.94 0.61
C ALA A 70 -8.92 -1.24 -0.38
N SER A 71 -9.11 0.06 -0.60
CA SER A 71 -8.27 0.88 -1.47
C SER A 71 -6.86 1.19 -0.92
N GLU A 72 -6.56 0.85 0.35
CA GLU A 72 -5.27 1.14 0.98
C GLU A 72 -4.54 -0.09 1.51
N THR A 73 -5.15 -1.28 1.44
CA THR A 73 -4.52 -2.54 1.86
C THR A 73 -4.05 -3.32 0.65
N GLY A 74 -2.76 -3.64 0.63
CA GLY A 74 -2.19 -4.47 -0.42
C GLY A 74 -1.16 -3.76 -1.30
N LEU A 75 -0.69 -4.50 -2.28
CA LEU A 75 0.27 -4.02 -3.27
C LEU A 75 -0.49 -3.30 -4.39
N PRO A 76 -0.25 -1.99 -4.61
CA PRO A 76 -0.96 -1.26 -5.65
C PRO A 76 -0.61 -1.78 -7.03
N VAL A 77 -1.61 -1.94 -7.89
CA VAL A 77 -1.45 -2.27 -9.31
C VAL A 77 -1.54 -0.98 -10.12
N VAL A 78 -0.46 -0.65 -10.77
CA VAL A 78 -0.37 0.50 -11.66
C VAL A 78 -0.71 0.03 -13.07
N GLY A 79 -1.76 0.59 -13.65
CA GLY A 79 -2.16 0.32 -15.03
C GLY A 79 -1.42 1.23 -16.01
N MET A 80 -2.10 2.26 -16.48
CA MET A 80 -1.52 3.25 -17.40
C MET A 80 -0.85 4.38 -16.63
N VAL A 81 0.41 4.69 -16.95
CA VAL A 81 1.11 5.83 -16.36
C VAL A 81 0.97 7.03 -17.29
N ALA A 82 0.26 8.06 -16.83
CA ALA A 82 0.14 9.29 -17.60
C ALA A 82 1.47 10.06 -17.64
N ALA A 83 1.72 10.71 -18.77
CA ALA A 83 2.90 11.54 -18.97
C ALA A 83 3.04 12.62 -17.88
N GLY A 84 4.24 12.78 -17.32
CA GLY A 84 4.54 13.76 -16.28
C GLY A 84 4.07 13.44 -14.87
N SER A 85 3.22 12.43 -14.66
CA SER A 85 2.72 12.05 -13.33
C SER A 85 3.63 11.06 -12.62
N PRO A 86 3.69 11.07 -11.26
CA PRO A 86 4.38 10.02 -10.50
C PRO A 86 3.75 8.65 -10.76
N ILE A 87 4.56 7.58 -10.84
CA ILE A 87 4.07 6.20 -11.10
C ILE A 87 3.01 5.75 -10.09
N LEU A 88 3.13 6.17 -8.84
CA LEU A 88 2.17 5.85 -7.77
C LEU A 88 1.18 6.99 -7.50
N ALA A 89 0.85 7.82 -8.49
CA ALA A 89 -0.28 8.74 -8.35
C ALA A 89 -1.59 7.95 -8.21
N GLU A 90 -2.48 8.39 -7.34
CA GLU A 90 -3.77 7.70 -7.09
C GLU A 90 -4.56 7.45 -8.39
N GLU A 91 -4.47 8.37 -9.34
CA GLU A 91 -5.13 8.30 -10.65
C GLU A 91 -4.62 7.14 -11.54
N GLN A 92 -3.47 6.56 -11.21
CA GLN A 92 -2.82 5.49 -11.98
C GLN A 92 -2.98 4.13 -11.32
N ILE A 93 -3.45 4.09 -10.08
CA ILE A 93 -3.69 2.84 -9.34
C ILE A 93 -5.05 2.28 -9.78
N ALA A 94 -5.03 1.15 -10.47
CA ALA A 94 -6.24 0.48 -10.92
C ALA A 94 -6.91 -0.30 -9.79
N GLU A 95 -6.12 -0.99 -8.96
CA GLU A 95 -6.60 -1.83 -7.87
C GLU A 95 -5.47 -2.10 -6.86
N TYR A 96 -5.80 -2.80 -5.77
CA TYR A 96 -4.84 -3.28 -4.78
C TYR A 96 -4.98 -4.79 -4.63
N PHE A 97 -3.85 -5.50 -4.66
CA PHE A 97 -3.82 -6.93 -4.35
C PHE A 97 -3.35 -7.17 -2.93
N ASP A 98 -4.18 -7.86 -2.15
CA ASP A 98 -3.79 -8.36 -0.83
C ASP A 98 -3.00 -9.67 -1.03
N LEU A 99 -1.68 -9.55 -0.95
CA LEU A 99 -0.74 -10.65 -1.17
C LEU A 99 -0.03 -11.01 0.14
N PRO A 100 0.30 -12.29 0.35
CA PRO A 100 1.06 -12.72 1.51
C PRO A 100 2.38 -11.95 1.63
N LYS A 101 2.70 -11.50 2.85
CA LYS A 101 3.99 -10.89 3.14
C LYS A 101 5.11 -11.90 2.84
N GLY A 102 6.17 -11.42 2.23
CA GLY A 102 7.30 -12.27 1.87
C GLY A 102 7.14 -13.07 0.57
N LEU A 103 6.07 -12.85 -0.19
CA LEU A 103 5.90 -13.46 -1.52
C LEU A 103 7.04 -13.07 -2.47
N PHE A 104 7.51 -11.83 -2.36
CA PHE A 104 8.59 -11.30 -3.19
C PHE A 104 9.83 -10.97 -2.36
N HIS A 105 11.02 -11.32 -2.87
CA HIS A 105 12.33 -10.96 -2.33
C HIS A 105 13.23 -10.40 -3.43
N PRO A 106 13.62 -9.09 -3.36
CA PRO A 106 13.23 -8.10 -2.35
C PRO A 106 11.73 -7.81 -2.36
N ARG A 107 11.21 -7.18 -1.29
CA ARG A 107 9.79 -6.80 -1.20
C ARG A 107 9.39 -5.93 -2.39
N ALA A 108 8.29 -6.25 -3.03
CA ALA A 108 7.72 -5.40 -4.06
C ALA A 108 7.08 -4.13 -3.47
N ASP A 109 7.21 -3.02 -4.17
CA ASP A 109 6.61 -1.72 -3.80
C ASP A 109 5.30 -1.47 -4.55
N PHE A 110 5.17 -2.03 -5.75
CA PHE A 110 3.94 -2.01 -6.57
C PHE A 110 3.97 -3.11 -7.63
N MET A 111 2.84 -3.35 -8.27
CA MET A 111 2.73 -4.15 -9.48
C MET A 111 2.48 -3.24 -10.68
N LEU A 112 3.03 -3.60 -11.82
CA LEU A 112 2.83 -2.90 -13.08
C LEU A 112 2.20 -3.84 -14.08
N GLN A 113 1.12 -3.40 -14.72
CA GLN A 113 0.53 -4.10 -15.85
C GLN A 113 1.34 -3.81 -17.11
N VAL A 114 1.84 -4.85 -17.74
CA VAL A 114 2.67 -4.77 -18.93
C VAL A 114 1.83 -4.44 -20.15
N GLN A 115 2.30 -3.51 -20.95
CA GLN A 115 1.69 -3.16 -22.24
C GLN A 115 2.67 -3.44 -23.38
N GLY A 116 2.17 -4.07 -24.42
CA GLY A 116 2.92 -4.42 -25.62
C GLY A 116 3.76 -5.69 -25.48
N LEU A 117 4.48 -6.02 -26.53
CA LEU A 117 5.16 -7.30 -26.71
C LEU A 117 6.70 -7.18 -26.76
N SER A 118 7.26 -6.04 -26.35
CA SER A 118 8.72 -5.80 -26.46
C SER A 118 9.58 -6.75 -25.63
N MET A 119 9.01 -7.42 -24.63
CA MET A 119 9.69 -8.34 -23.70
C MET A 119 9.20 -9.78 -23.82
N LYS A 120 8.44 -10.12 -24.87
CA LYS A 120 7.87 -11.46 -25.11
C LYS A 120 8.93 -12.57 -25.16
N ASP A 121 10.10 -12.27 -25.71
CA ASP A 121 11.17 -13.26 -25.91
C ASP A 121 11.83 -13.71 -24.61
N ILE A 122 11.61 -13.00 -23.51
CA ILE A 122 12.02 -13.38 -22.16
C ILE A 122 10.85 -13.80 -21.27
N GLY A 123 9.68 -14.02 -21.86
CA GLY A 123 8.51 -14.57 -21.17
C GLY A 123 7.63 -13.54 -20.45
N ILE A 124 7.79 -12.25 -20.73
CA ILE A 124 6.89 -11.19 -20.24
C ILE A 124 5.95 -10.80 -21.38
N LEU A 125 4.67 -11.04 -21.17
CA LEU A 125 3.61 -10.85 -22.17
C LEU A 125 2.79 -9.59 -21.87
N GLU A 126 2.01 -9.18 -22.86
CA GLU A 126 0.98 -8.15 -22.67
C GLU A 126 -0.02 -8.58 -21.60
N ASP A 127 -0.48 -7.64 -20.79
CA ASP A 127 -1.37 -7.82 -19.64
C ASP A 127 -0.78 -8.58 -18.45
N ASP A 128 0.49 -9.03 -18.52
CA ASP A 128 1.15 -9.60 -17.34
C ASP A 128 1.27 -8.54 -16.23
N LEU A 129 1.16 -9.02 -14.99
CA LEU A 129 1.44 -8.21 -13.80
C LEU A 129 2.85 -8.53 -13.29
N ILE A 130 3.72 -7.55 -13.31
CA ILE A 130 5.08 -7.67 -12.80
C ILE A 130 5.22 -6.96 -11.45
N ALA A 131 5.83 -7.65 -10.48
CA ALA A 131 6.15 -7.08 -9.18
C ALA A 131 7.41 -6.23 -9.27
N VAL A 132 7.34 -4.99 -8.87
CA VAL A 132 8.41 -4.00 -9.00
C VAL A 132 8.94 -3.60 -7.64
N HIS A 133 10.25 -3.70 -7.45
CA HIS A 133 10.97 -3.16 -6.30
C HIS A 133 11.68 -1.88 -6.69
N LYS A 134 11.43 -0.79 -5.95
CA LYS A 134 12.10 0.49 -6.18
C LYS A 134 13.54 0.41 -5.74
N THR A 135 14.45 0.67 -6.66
CA THR A 135 15.88 0.71 -6.38
C THR A 135 16.60 1.63 -7.38
N ASP A 136 17.70 2.21 -6.97
CA ASP A 136 18.65 2.92 -7.81
C ASP A 136 19.85 2.04 -8.22
N ARG A 137 19.87 0.78 -7.74
CA ARG A 137 20.96 -0.17 -7.99
C ARG A 137 20.51 -1.21 -9.00
N VAL A 138 20.98 -1.05 -10.23
CA VAL A 138 20.72 -1.98 -11.32
C VAL A 138 22.03 -2.49 -11.90
N ARG A 139 22.03 -3.71 -12.44
CA ARG A 139 23.16 -4.37 -13.09
C ARG A 139 22.83 -4.68 -14.53
N ASN A 140 23.85 -4.79 -15.37
CA ASN A 140 23.65 -5.22 -16.76
C ASN A 140 22.99 -6.61 -16.79
N GLY A 141 21.89 -6.71 -17.52
CA GLY A 141 21.09 -7.92 -17.63
C GLY A 141 19.86 -7.97 -16.70
N ASP A 142 19.74 -7.05 -15.74
CA ASP A 142 18.52 -6.94 -14.95
C ASP A 142 17.33 -6.49 -15.81
N ILE A 143 16.14 -6.97 -15.45
CA ILE A 143 14.89 -6.48 -16.00
C ILE A 143 14.48 -5.30 -15.15
N VAL A 144 14.31 -4.14 -15.77
CA VAL A 144 14.01 -2.90 -15.08
C VAL A 144 12.76 -2.21 -15.63
N VAL A 145 12.04 -1.57 -14.74
CA VAL A 145 11.03 -0.58 -15.09
C VAL A 145 11.72 0.79 -15.05
N ALA A 146 11.92 1.37 -16.21
CA ALA A 146 12.59 2.66 -16.34
C ALA A 146 11.61 3.73 -16.79
N ARG A 147 11.77 4.93 -16.26
CA ARG A 147 11.11 6.11 -16.75
C ARG A 147 12.06 6.87 -17.66
N VAL A 148 11.64 7.08 -18.90
CA VAL A 148 12.41 7.82 -19.91
C VAL A 148 11.56 9.00 -20.38
N GLY A 149 11.86 10.18 -19.89
CA GLY A 149 10.98 11.35 -20.10
C GLY A 149 9.62 11.12 -19.41
N ASP A 150 8.57 11.14 -20.21
CA ASP A 150 7.19 10.92 -19.75
C ASP A 150 6.72 9.46 -19.88
N ASP A 151 7.51 8.60 -20.49
CA ASP A 151 7.15 7.21 -20.71
C ASP A 151 7.73 6.28 -19.65
N VAL A 152 6.94 5.28 -19.27
CA VAL A 152 7.37 4.15 -18.44
C VAL A 152 7.53 2.93 -19.33
N THR A 153 8.68 2.29 -19.26
CA THR A 153 9.01 1.14 -20.11
C THR A 153 9.70 0.03 -19.32
N VAL A 154 9.47 -1.22 -19.74
CA VAL A 154 10.16 -2.40 -19.20
C VAL A 154 11.25 -2.78 -20.19
N LYS A 155 12.48 -2.89 -19.72
CA LYS A 155 13.67 -3.22 -20.53
C LYS A 155 14.60 -4.15 -19.76
N ARG A 156 15.46 -4.82 -20.52
CA ARG A 156 16.57 -5.64 -20.01
C ARG A 156 17.90 -5.07 -20.43
#